data_e62f3f46854aa2b0c426009a8cb20552
#
_entry.id   e62f3f46854aa2b0c426009a8cb20552
#
_cell.length_a   1.000
_cell.length_b   1.000
_cell.length_c   1.000
_cell.angle_alpha   90.00
_cell.angle_beta   90.00
_cell.angle_gamma   90.00
#
_symmetry.space_group_name_H-M   'P 1'
#
loop_
_entity.id
_entity.type
_entity.pdbx_description
1 polymer ?
#
loop_
_entity_poly.entity_id
_entity_poly.type
_entity_poly.pdbx_seq_one_letter_code
_entity_poly.pdbx_strand_id
1 'polypeptide(L)'
;MREDTIEICHLKKAYGEHVIFSNLTMELKKGAVTCLMAPSGAGKTTLLRILAGLEQADGGKIGGLEALRKSMVFQEPRLAEELTAAANIQLAVRRRMFGKEKRSFRHLLEEMEELGLSGCENQAVSELSGGMRQRVAVLRAMRMDADFLLLDEPFRGLDAGTKRKRMNYIRRKEKKKRCFWSRMI
;
A
#
# COMPACT_ATOMS: atom_id res chain seq x y z
N MET A 1 12.89 6.43 -22.40
CA MET A 1 12.40 6.28 -21.01
C MET A 1 13.01 5.01 -20.45
N ARG A 2 13.58 5.04 -19.26
CA ARG A 2 14.12 3.84 -18.62
C ARG A 2 12.93 2.96 -18.17
N GLU A 3 12.81 1.75 -18.69
CA GLU A 3 11.67 0.83 -18.42
C GLU A 3 11.43 0.53 -16.91
N ASP A 4 12.38 0.87 -16.06
CA ASP A 4 12.39 0.53 -14.64
C ASP A 4 12.09 1.69 -13.69
N THR A 5 11.68 2.85 -14.22
CA THR A 5 11.51 4.08 -13.44
C THR A 5 10.14 4.71 -13.68
N ILE A 6 9.49 5.21 -12.63
CA ILE A 6 8.36 6.14 -12.72
C ILE A 6 8.94 7.54 -12.57
N GLU A 7 8.70 8.39 -13.57
CA GLU A 7 9.17 9.77 -13.59
C GLU A 7 7.99 10.71 -13.37
N ILE A 8 8.07 11.55 -12.34
CA ILE A 8 7.11 12.60 -12.03
C ILE A 8 7.78 13.92 -12.37
N CYS A 9 7.24 14.64 -13.35
CA CYS A 9 7.83 15.89 -13.86
C CYS A 9 6.86 17.05 -13.71
N HIS A 10 7.27 18.06 -12.95
CA HIS A 10 6.56 19.33 -12.78
C HIS A 10 5.09 19.18 -12.38
N LEU A 11 4.79 18.17 -11.52
CA LEU A 11 3.44 17.87 -11.08
C LEU A 11 2.82 19.06 -10.37
N LYS A 12 1.58 19.40 -10.76
CA LYS A 12 0.78 20.46 -10.16
C LYS A 12 -0.53 19.89 -9.65
N LYS A 13 -0.95 20.34 -8.46
CA LYS A 13 -2.24 20.01 -7.88
C LYS A 13 -2.69 21.10 -6.91
N ALA A 14 -3.95 21.50 -7.04
CA ALA A 14 -4.61 22.42 -6.12
C ALA A 14 -6.04 22.00 -5.85
N TYR A 15 -6.61 22.45 -4.74
CA TYR A 15 -8.02 22.34 -4.39
C TYR A 15 -8.55 23.75 -4.17
N GLY A 16 -9.22 24.32 -5.18
CA GLY A 16 -9.57 25.73 -5.19
C GLY A 16 -8.31 26.59 -5.13
N GLU A 17 -8.23 27.46 -4.15
CA GLU A 17 -7.04 28.32 -3.93
C GLU A 17 -5.89 27.62 -3.18
N HIS A 18 -6.14 26.44 -2.61
CA HIS A 18 -5.13 25.72 -1.83
C HIS A 18 -4.22 24.89 -2.70
N VAL A 19 -2.99 25.39 -2.94
CA VAL A 19 -1.96 24.71 -3.74
C VAL A 19 -1.32 23.60 -2.91
N ILE A 20 -1.43 22.36 -3.39
CA ILE A 20 -0.77 21.18 -2.81
C ILE A 20 0.62 20.99 -3.41
N PHE A 21 0.70 20.98 -4.74
CA PHE A 21 1.97 20.90 -5.48
C PHE A 21 1.99 21.98 -6.55
N SER A 22 3.03 22.81 -6.52
CA SER A 22 3.28 23.82 -7.55
C SER A 22 4.20 23.31 -8.66
N ASN A 23 5.16 22.44 -8.31
CA ASN A 23 6.18 21.94 -9.24
C ASN A 23 6.91 20.72 -8.62
N LEU A 24 6.20 19.62 -8.37
CA LEU A 24 6.82 18.43 -7.80
C LEU A 24 7.50 17.60 -8.89
N THR A 25 8.79 17.37 -8.74
CA THR A 25 9.59 16.51 -9.62
C THR A 25 10.29 15.44 -8.78
N MET A 26 10.13 14.17 -9.11
CA MET A 26 10.78 13.05 -8.44
C MET A 26 10.79 11.80 -9.30
N GLU A 27 11.62 10.84 -8.91
CA GLU A 27 11.82 9.56 -9.58
C GLU A 27 11.60 8.40 -8.61
N LEU A 28 10.87 7.36 -9.05
CA LEU A 28 10.63 6.14 -8.28
C LEU A 28 11.19 4.94 -9.02
N LYS A 29 12.17 4.25 -8.42
CA LYS A 29 12.87 3.12 -9.03
C LYS A 29 12.19 1.78 -8.72
N LYS A 30 12.23 0.85 -9.66
CA LYS A 30 11.79 -0.54 -9.47
C LYS A 30 12.66 -1.25 -8.43
N GLY A 31 12.03 -2.10 -7.63
CA GLY A 31 12.73 -2.83 -6.56
C GLY A 31 13.16 -1.97 -5.37
N ALA A 32 12.86 -0.67 -5.40
CA ALA A 32 13.15 0.24 -4.31
C ALA A 32 11.90 0.51 -3.45
N VAL A 33 12.15 0.73 -2.15
CA VAL A 33 11.14 1.28 -1.24
C VAL A 33 11.44 2.77 -1.07
N THR A 34 10.58 3.61 -1.62
CA THR A 34 10.67 5.07 -1.45
C THR A 34 9.75 5.51 -0.32
N CYS A 35 10.28 6.25 0.64
CA CYS A 35 9.52 6.77 1.76
C CYS A 35 9.37 8.30 1.63
N LEU A 36 8.14 8.78 1.50
CA LEU A 36 7.82 10.19 1.52
C LEU A 36 7.57 10.65 2.96
N MET A 37 8.43 11.49 3.48
CA MET A 37 8.33 12.05 4.82
C MET A 37 7.97 13.53 4.74
N ALA A 38 6.83 13.90 5.32
CA ALA A 38 6.37 15.29 5.34
C ALA A 38 5.34 15.49 6.46
N PRO A 39 5.12 16.73 6.93
CA PRO A 39 4.07 17.06 7.91
C PRO A 39 2.67 16.64 7.45
N SER A 40 1.72 16.66 8.38
CA SER A 40 0.30 16.50 8.03
C SER A 40 -0.14 17.62 7.09
N GLY A 41 -1.00 17.33 6.13
CA GLY A 41 -1.47 18.31 5.14
C GLY A 41 -0.53 18.57 3.96
N ALA A 42 0.71 18.08 3.95
CA ALA A 42 1.67 18.30 2.87
C ALA A 42 1.38 17.53 1.55
N GLY A 43 0.15 17.05 1.36
CA GLY A 43 -0.25 16.42 0.10
C GLY A 43 0.16 14.95 -0.09
N LYS A 44 0.69 14.25 0.94
CA LYS A 44 1.13 12.86 0.80
C LYS A 44 0.05 11.93 0.25
N THR A 45 -1.14 11.95 0.84
CA THR A 45 -2.31 11.18 0.40
C THR A 45 -2.74 11.56 -1.02
N THR A 46 -2.71 12.85 -1.35
CA THR A 46 -3.02 13.35 -2.70
C THR A 46 -2.06 12.77 -3.74
N LEU A 47 -0.75 12.80 -3.46
CA LEU A 47 0.25 12.19 -4.34
C LEU A 47 0.01 10.70 -4.54
N LEU A 48 -0.23 9.96 -3.44
CA LEU A 48 -0.53 8.52 -3.52
C LEU A 48 -1.79 8.24 -4.35
N ARG A 49 -2.86 9.06 -4.21
CA ARG A 49 -4.08 8.94 -5.00
C ARG A 49 -3.84 9.21 -6.48
N ILE A 50 -3.05 10.22 -6.81
CA ILE A 50 -2.67 10.52 -8.20
C ILE A 50 -1.88 9.34 -8.79
N LEU A 51 -0.89 8.82 -8.08
CA LEU A 51 -0.10 7.66 -8.52
C LEU A 51 -0.95 6.38 -8.65
N ALA A 52 -1.96 6.21 -7.80
CA ALA A 52 -2.92 5.13 -7.91
C ALA A 52 -3.89 5.26 -9.09
N GLY A 53 -4.00 6.46 -9.69
CA GLY A 53 -4.98 6.79 -10.72
C GLY A 53 -6.38 7.06 -10.17
N LEU A 54 -6.48 7.36 -8.88
CA LEU A 54 -7.73 7.68 -8.18
C LEU A 54 -8.03 9.19 -8.19
N GLU A 55 -7.05 9.99 -8.59
CA GLU A 55 -7.15 11.43 -8.68
C GLU A 55 -6.31 11.95 -9.85
N GLN A 56 -6.75 13.04 -10.48
CA GLN A 56 -6.03 13.66 -11.58
C GLN A 56 -5.14 14.80 -11.07
N ALA A 57 -3.96 14.92 -11.65
CA ALA A 57 -3.12 16.11 -11.48
C ALA A 57 -3.68 17.25 -12.36
N ASP A 58 -3.47 18.49 -11.92
CA ASP A 58 -3.89 19.67 -12.67
C ASP A 58 -2.85 20.09 -13.72
N GLY A 59 -1.63 19.53 -13.64
CA GLY A 59 -0.57 19.75 -14.61
C GLY A 59 0.66 18.90 -14.32
N GLY A 60 1.62 18.94 -15.25
CA GLY A 60 2.81 18.10 -15.22
C GLY A 60 2.61 16.79 -15.97
N LYS A 61 3.57 15.87 -15.82
CA LYS A 61 3.54 14.55 -16.48
C LYS A 61 4.00 13.47 -15.51
N ILE A 62 3.41 12.28 -15.61
CA ILE A 62 3.86 11.08 -14.91
C ILE A 62 4.06 9.99 -15.96
N GLY A 63 5.29 9.55 -16.14
CA GLY A 63 5.64 8.47 -17.05
C GLY A 63 5.91 7.16 -16.31
N GLY A 64 5.67 6.03 -17.00
CA GLY A 64 5.99 4.70 -16.49
C GLY A 64 4.94 4.09 -15.56
N LEU A 65 3.72 4.67 -15.49
CA LEU A 65 2.61 4.14 -14.67
C LEU A 65 1.58 3.32 -15.46
N GLU A 66 1.51 3.48 -16.76
CA GLU A 66 0.39 3.05 -17.61
C GLU A 66 0.21 1.53 -17.59
N ALA A 67 1.30 0.78 -17.68
CA ALA A 67 1.29 -0.67 -17.72
C ALA A 67 1.33 -1.33 -16.32
N LEU A 68 1.46 -0.55 -15.25
CA LEU A 68 1.63 -1.10 -13.89
C LEU A 68 0.30 -1.43 -13.23
N ARG A 69 0.20 -2.66 -12.73
CA ARG A 69 -0.87 -3.04 -11.79
C ARG A 69 -0.55 -2.44 -10.43
N LYS A 70 -1.48 -1.69 -9.89
CA LYS A 70 -1.30 -0.93 -8.66
C LYS A 70 -2.10 -1.54 -7.53
N SER A 71 -1.54 -1.52 -6.32
CA SER A 71 -2.24 -1.84 -5.08
C SER A 71 -2.04 -0.70 -4.10
N MET A 72 -3.09 -0.33 -3.37
CA MET A 72 -3.03 0.78 -2.41
C MET A 72 -3.60 0.37 -1.06
N VAL A 73 -2.89 0.74 -0.01
CA VAL A 73 -3.38 0.76 1.37
C VAL A 73 -3.72 2.20 1.72
N PHE A 74 -4.97 2.44 2.05
CA PHE A 74 -5.47 3.75 2.48
C PHE A 74 -5.18 3.97 3.97
N GLN A 75 -5.14 5.21 4.38
CA GLN A 75 -5.00 5.59 5.79
C GLN A 75 -6.13 4.98 6.64
N GLU A 76 -7.36 4.98 6.13
CA GLU A 76 -8.49 4.25 6.70
C GLU A 76 -8.62 2.91 5.96
N PRO A 77 -8.58 1.77 6.66
CA PRO A 77 -8.71 0.46 6.04
C PRO A 77 -10.06 0.32 5.32
N ARG A 78 -10.03 0.07 4.03
CA ARG A 78 -11.24 -0.22 3.23
C ARG A 78 -11.43 -1.72 3.15
N LEU A 79 -11.99 -2.30 4.20
CA LEU A 79 -12.24 -3.74 4.33
C LEU A 79 -13.74 -4.02 4.26
N ALA A 80 -14.10 -5.24 3.86
CA ALA A 80 -15.46 -5.75 3.98
C ALA A 80 -15.68 -6.18 5.44
N GLU A 81 -16.48 -5.42 6.18
CA GLU A 81 -16.62 -5.56 7.63
C GLU A 81 -17.27 -6.88 8.05
N GLU A 82 -18.17 -7.39 7.20
CA GLU A 82 -18.88 -8.67 7.38
C GLU A 82 -17.98 -9.90 7.17
N LEU A 83 -16.88 -9.74 6.44
CA LEU A 83 -15.98 -10.84 6.15
C LEU A 83 -14.91 -11.00 7.23
N THR A 84 -14.43 -12.24 7.39
CA THR A 84 -13.31 -12.53 8.29
C THR A 84 -12.01 -11.89 7.80
N ALA A 85 -11.03 -11.76 8.70
CA ALA A 85 -9.70 -11.26 8.35
C ALA A 85 -9.08 -12.06 7.20
N ALA A 86 -9.10 -13.39 7.28
CA ALA A 86 -8.57 -14.26 6.23
C ALA A 86 -9.33 -14.08 4.91
N ALA A 87 -10.66 -14.02 4.94
CA ALA A 87 -11.47 -13.81 3.75
C ALA A 87 -11.16 -12.47 3.06
N ASN A 88 -11.04 -11.38 3.83
CA ASN A 88 -10.63 -10.07 3.30
C ASN A 88 -9.29 -10.12 2.56
N ILE A 89 -8.30 -10.84 3.13
CA ILE A 89 -6.98 -10.97 2.50
C ILE A 89 -7.08 -11.83 1.23
N GLN A 90 -7.91 -12.86 1.24
CA GLN A 90 -8.10 -13.75 0.09
C GLN A 90 -8.82 -13.10 -1.09
N LEU A 91 -9.64 -12.05 -0.87
CA LEU A 91 -10.26 -11.28 -1.95
C LEU A 91 -9.24 -10.73 -2.95
N ALA A 92 -8.02 -10.46 -2.50
CA ALA A 92 -6.95 -9.94 -3.34
C ALA A 92 -6.27 -11.00 -4.22
N VAL A 93 -6.44 -12.28 -3.88
CA VAL A 93 -5.82 -13.38 -4.62
C VAL A 93 -6.71 -13.73 -5.79
N ARG A 94 -6.28 -13.37 -7.02
CA ARG A 94 -6.95 -13.86 -8.23
C ARG A 94 -7.03 -15.39 -8.17
N ARG A 95 -8.22 -15.94 -8.28
CA ARG A 95 -8.51 -17.37 -8.39
C ARG A 95 -7.83 -18.00 -9.61
N ARG A 96 -6.53 -18.10 -9.58
CA ARG A 96 -5.73 -18.83 -10.56
C ARG A 96 -5.12 -20.00 -9.85
N MET A 97 -5.87 -21.12 -9.77
CA MET A 97 -5.26 -22.46 -9.60
C MET A 97 -6.12 -23.38 -8.73
N PHE A 98 -6.92 -24.18 -9.36
CA PHE A 98 -7.41 -25.43 -8.82
C PHE A 98 -6.21 -26.25 -8.30
N GLY A 99 -6.27 -26.73 -7.07
CA GLY A 99 -5.31 -27.69 -6.51
C GLY A 99 -4.19 -27.17 -5.60
N LYS A 100 -4.03 -25.85 -5.41
CA LYS A 100 -3.00 -25.26 -4.49
C LYS A 100 -3.58 -24.57 -3.25
N GLU A 101 -4.87 -24.74 -2.96
CA GLU A 101 -5.57 -24.00 -1.90
C GLU A 101 -5.02 -24.25 -0.49
N LYS A 102 -4.72 -25.50 -0.11
CA LYS A 102 -4.21 -25.82 1.24
C LYS A 102 -2.84 -25.20 1.52
N ARG A 103 -1.94 -25.22 0.52
CA ARG A 103 -0.61 -24.60 0.66
C ARG A 103 -0.68 -23.07 0.71
N SER A 104 -1.64 -22.51 -0.04
CA SER A 104 -1.92 -21.05 -0.05
C SER A 104 -2.49 -20.56 1.28
N PHE A 105 -3.37 -21.34 1.94
CA PHE A 105 -3.95 -20.96 3.22
C PHE A 105 -2.94 -21.07 4.37
N ARG A 106 -2.13 -22.13 4.43
CA ARG A 106 -1.05 -22.25 5.41
C ARG A 106 -0.09 -21.06 5.31
N HIS A 107 0.33 -20.71 4.11
CA HIS A 107 1.18 -19.54 3.87
C HIS A 107 0.51 -18.21 4.28
N LEU A 108 -0.82 -18.11 4.13
CA LEU A 108 -1.56 -16.96 4.63
C LEU A 108 -1.46 -16.86 6.15
N LEU A 109 -1.64 -17.96 6.88
CA LEU A 109 -1.56 -17.97 8.35
C LEU A 109 -0.15 -17.56 8.83
N GLU A 110 0.90 -18.07 8.18
CA GLU A 110 2.29 -17.69 8.47
C GLU A 110 2.51 -16.17 8.27
N GLU A 111 1.97 -15.61 7.20
CA GLU A 111 2.06 -14.16 6.94
C GLU A 111 1.22 -13.34 7.92
N MET A 112 0.07 -13.82 8.32
CA MET A 112 -0.76 -13.21 9.36
C MET A 112 0.00 -13.18 10.70
N GLU A 113 0.64 -14.29 11.07
CA GLU A 113 1.48 -14.36 12.28
C GLU A 113 2.64 -13.35 12.25
N GLU A 114 3.38 -13.28 11.14
CA GLU A 114 4.48 -12.32 10.98
C GLU A 114 4.02 -10.85 11.16
N LEU A 115 2.75 -10.55 10.86
CA LEU A 115 2.14 -9.24 11.04
C LEU A 115 1.42 -9.08 12.38
N GLY A 116 1.46 -10.10 13.26
CA GLY A 116 0.80 -10.08 14.57
C GLY A 116 -0.72 -10.12 14.47
N LEU A 117 -1.22 -11.00 13.57
CA LEU A 117 -2.64 -11.30 13.34
C LEU A 117 -2.95 -12.77 13.66
N SER A 118 -2.13 -13.44 14.48
CA SER A 118 -2.39 -14.82 14.91
C SER A 118 -3.70 -14.94 15.66
N GLY A 119 -4.49 -15.95 15.34
CA GLY A 119 -5.74 -16.28 16.04
C GLY A 119 -6.94 -15.40 15.67
N CYS A 120 -6.78 -14.42 14.74
CA CYS A 120 -7.90 -13.61 14.28
C CYS A 120 -8.36 -13.94 12.85
N GLU A 121 -7.86 -15.01 12.27
CA GLU A 121 -8.15 -15.40 10.88
C GLU A 121 -9.64 -15.57 10.61
N ASN A 122 -10.39 -16.10 11.58
CA ASN A 122 -11.83 -16.35 11.49
C ASN A 122 -12.68 -15.26 12.15
N GLN A 123 -12.08 -14.23 12.72
CA GLN A 123 -12.81 -13.09 13.29
C GLN A 123 -13.30 -12.15 12.20
N ALA A 124 -14.52 -11.64 12.33
CA ALA A 124 -15.05 -10.62 11.45
C ALA A 124 -14.21 -9.33 11.58
N VAL A 125 -14.01 -8.61 10.47
CA VAL A 125 -13.22 -7.38 10.48
C VAL A 125 -13.82 -6.32 11.42
N SER A 126 -15.15 -6.30 11.58
CA SER A 126 -15.85 -5.41 12.52
C SER A 126 -15.41 -5.60 13.98
N GLU A 127 -14.97 -6.80 14.36
CA GLU A 127 -14.51 -7.15 15.71
C GLU A 127 -13.03 -6.82 15.96
N LEU A 128 -12.29 -6.49 14.91
CA LEU A 128 -10.86 -6.22 14.99
C LEU A 128 -10.58 -4.79 15.49
N SER A 129 -9.50 -4.64 16.26
CA SER A 129 -8.98 -3.30 16.59
C SER A 129 -8.54 -2.54 15.33
N GLY A 130 -8.53 -1.20 15.37
CA GLY A 130 -8.09 -0.39 14.24
C GLY A 130 -6.70 -0.74 13.72
N GLY A 131 -5.77 -1.07 14.63
CA GLY A 131 -4.43 -1.53 14.25
C GLY A 131 -4.42 -2.91 13.60
N MET A 132 -5.33 -3.84 13.97
CA MET A 132 -5.47 -5.14 13.32
C MET A 132 -6.09 -4.96 11.94
N ARG A 133 -7.14 -4.15 11.81
CA ARG A 133 -7.77 -3.81 10.51
C ARG A 133 -6.74 -3.24 9.52
N GLN A 134 -5.88 -2.34 9.99
CA GLN A 134 -4.81 -1.78 9.14
C GLN A 134 -3.83 -2.86 8.66
N ARG A 135 -3.46 -3.80 9.52
CA ARG A 135 -2.57 -4.92 9.14
C ARG A 135 -3.21 -5.88 8.15
N VAL A 136 -4.50 -6.17 8.31
CA VAL A 136 -5.28 -6.94 7.33
C VAL A 136 -5.27 -6.24 5.96
N ALA A 137 -5.49 -4.92 5.92
CA ALA A 137 -5.44 -4.14 4.68
C ALA A 137 -4.05 -4.16 4.03
N VAL A 138 -2.98 -4.04 4.82
CA VAL A 138 -1.59 -4.16 4.33
C VAL A 138 -1.36 -5.54 3.72
N LEU A 139 -1.70 -6.62 4.44
CA LEU A 139 -1.47 -7.97 3.96
C LEU A 139 -2.30 -8.28 2.70
N ARG A 140 -3.55 -7.81 2.65
CA ARG A 140 -4.40 -7.90 1.46
C ARG A 140 -3.72 -7.24 0.26
N ALA A 141 -3.22 -6.02 0.43
CA ALA A 141 -2.56 -5.28 -0.64
C ALA A 141 -1.25 -5.95 -1.10
N MET A 142 -0.48 -6.53 -0.20
CA MET A 142 0.75 -7.25 -0.51
C MET A 142 0.50 -8.54 -1.30
N ARG A 143 -0.63 -9.23 -1.05
CA ARG A 143 -1.00 -10.45 -1.77
C ARG A 143 -1.61 -10.19 -3.14
N MET A 144 -1.94 -8.96 -3.46
CA MET A 144 -2.33 -8.60 -4.83
C MET A 144 -1.15 -8.81 -5.79
N ASP A 145 -1.47 -9.32 -6.97
CA ASP A 145 -0.51 -9.40 -8.07
C ASP A 145 -0.32 -7.99 -8.68
N ALA A 146 0.36 -7.14 -7.94
CA ALA A 146 0.63 -5.75 -8.28
C ALA A 146 2.13 -5.52 -8.49
N ASP A 147 2.45 -4.62 -9.42
CA ASP A 147 3.82 -4.22 -9.74
C ASP A 147 4.24 -2.99 -8.92
N PHE A 148 3.26 -2.25 -8.39
CA PHE A 148 3.45 -1.05 -7.61
C PHE A 148 2.55 -1.03 -6.37
N LEU A 149 3.17 -0.99 -5.19
CA LEU A 149 2.50 -0.96 -3.90
C LEU A 149 2.59 0.44 -3.30
N LEU A 150 1.42 1.04 -3.05
CA LEU A 150 1.25 2.36 -2.48
C LEU A 150 0.72 2.23 -1.05
N LEU A 151 1.42 2.80 -0.08
CA LEU A 151 1.08 2.65 1.33
C LEU A 151 0.93 4.03 2.00
N ASP A 152 -0.30 4.38 2.39
CA ASP A 152 -0.60 5.62 3.09
C ASP A 152 -0.62 5.39 4.60
N GLU A 153 0.43 5.81 5.28
CA GLU A 153 0.67 5.66 6.73
C GLU A 153 0.35 4.25 7.27
N PRO A 154 0.88 3.17 6.66
CA PRO A 154 0.42 1.79 6.87
C PRO A 154 0.59 1.29 8.31
N PHE A 155 1.39 1.96 9.12
CA PHE A 155 1.67 1.59 10.51
C PHE A 155 1.59 2.79 11.46
N ARG A 156 0.59 3.65 11.24
CA ARG A 156 0.28 4.74 12.17
C ARG A 156 -0.02 4.19 13.56
N GLY A 157 0.45 4.89 14.60
CA GLY A 157 0.17 4.52 16.00
C GLY A 157 1.04 3.39 16.57
N LEU A 158 1.92 2.76 15.79
CA LEU A 158 2.87 1.77 16.32
C LEU A 158 4.14 2.45 16.86
N ASP A 159 4.75 1.83 17.86
CA ASP A 159 6.07 2.18 18.35
C ASP A 159 7.16 1.98 17.27
N ALA A 160 8.31 2.63 17.44
CA ALA A 160 9.38 2.62 16.45
C ALA A 160 9.96 1.21 16.20
N GLY A 161 10.06 0.36 17.21
CA GLY A 161 10.59 -1.00 17.09
C GLY A 161 9.68 -1.90 16.28
N THR A 162 8.39 -1.87 16.58
CA THR A 162 7.37 -2.63 15.85
C THR A 162 7.23 -2.16 14.41
N LYS A 163 7.24 -0.84 14.17
CA LYS A 163 7.28 -0.27 12.81
C LYS A 163 8.46 -0.83 12.02
N ARG A 164 9.66 -0.78 12.59
CA ARG A 164 10.89 -1.24 11.92
C ARG A 164 10.82 -2.72 11.53
N LYS A 165 10.34 -3.59 12.41
CA LYS A 165 10.17 -5.03 12.15
C LYS A 165 9.22 -5.26 10.97
N ARG A 166 8.07 -4.59 10.95
CA ARG A 166 7.06 -4.74 9.88
C ARG A 166 7.50 -4.13 8.55
N MET A 167 8.22 -3.00 8.60
CA MET A 167 8.85 -2.45 7.40
C MET A 167 9.84 -3.43 6.77
N ASN A 168 10.67 -4.07 7.59
CA ASN A 168 11.62 -5.06 7.11
C ASN A 168 10.91 -6.28 6.50
N TYR A 169 9.76 -6.68 7.05
CA TYR A 169 8.91 -7.71 6.47
C TYR A 169 8.45 -7.32 5.06
N ILE A 170 7.86 -6.14 4.89
CA ILE A 170 7.41 -5.64 3.57
C ILE A 170 8.61 -5.60 2.60
N ARG A 171 9.74 -5.01 2.99
CA ARG A 171 10.95 -4.93 2.14
C ARG A 171 11.46 -6.31 1.70
N ARG A 172 11.42 -7.30 2.59
CA ARG A 172 11.86 -8.66 2.29
C ARG A 172 10.95 -9.36 1.29
N LYS A 173 9.63 -9.21 1.45
CA LYS A 173 8.61 -9.86 0.61
C LYS A 173 8.46 -9.19 -0.76
N GLU A 174 8.64 -7.88 -0.83
CA GLU A 174 8.35 -7.07 -2.03
C GLU A 174 9.60 -6.63 -2.80
N LYS A 175 10.70 -7.40 -2.72
CA LYS A 175 11.99 -7.07 -3.38
C LYS A 175 11.89 -6.81 -4.89
N LYS A 176 10.87 -7.36 -5.56
CA LYS A 176 10.68 -7.22 -7.02
C LYS A 176 9.68 -6.13 -7.40
N LYS A 177 8.97 -5.54 -6.44
CA LYS A 177 7.95 -4.52 -6.68
C LYS A 177 8.49 -3.12 -6.39
N ARG A 178 7.85 -2.10 -6.95
CA ARG A 178 8.02 -0.73 -6.48
C ARG A 178 7.17 -0.56 -5.23
N CYS A 179 7.71 0.02 -4.20
CA CYS A 179 6.96 0.36 -3.01
C CYS A 179 7.13 1.84 -2.69
N PHE A 180 6.02 2.56 -2.65
CA PHE A 180 6.00 3.97 -2.27
C PHE A 180 5.16 4.14 -1.00
N TRP A 181 5.73 4.76 -0.02
CA TRP A 181 5.19 4.82 1.32
C TRP A 181 5.17 6.26 1.84
N SER A 182 4.04 6.69 2.39
CA SER A 182 3.96 7.95 3.13
C SER A 182 4.14 7.74 4.63
N ARG A 183 4.82 8.70 5.27
CA ARG A 183 4.97 8.77 6.72
C ARG A 183 4.84 10.21 7.20
N MET A 184 4.15 10.41 8.31
CA MET A 184 4.18 11.68 9.03
C MET A 184 5.49 11.78 9.84
N ILE A 185 6.10 12.95 9.80
CA ILE A 185 7.27 13.31 10.61
C ILE A 185 6.79 13.71 12.00
#